data_4c3decc265e2de7a3bfa7a24c56cd055
#
_entry.id   4c3decc265e2de7a3bfa7a24c56cd055
#
_cell.length_a   1.000
_cell.length_b   1.000
_cell.length_c   1.000
_cell.angle_alpha   90.00
_cell.angle_beta   90.00
_cell.angle_gamma   90.00
#
_symmetry.space_group_name_H-M   'P 1'
#
loop_
_entity.id
_entity.type
_entity.pdbx_description
1 polymer ?
#
loop_
_entity_poly.entity_id
_entity_poly.type
_entity_poly.pdbx_seq_one_letter_code
_entity_poly.pdbx_strand_id
1 'polypeptide(L)'
;MEFSAGGRLEVRVTAADVGKRVSVRQLDEDAPKGEKFTDTVGVLTSWDNGVLVITRRTGERVRIAESSLVAGKVVPAAPARRRGPAASYAELARVAARGWQAVERERLGEWELRAAAGFTRRANSVLPVGDPGLPLDEALASIRSWYAARGLPAYVQLATGAEGTQEPLCVELERRGWTREVTAELWMGSLAPVADHDLPGGVVLSRVVDEAWLSRYQRKGMSEVALTVLRSGPSVWFATVPGPAGAPPAAIGRCVVDGRWAGFAAVEVDPSRRRQGLATAVMTALARQALDEGASAGWLQVERDNAGARALYAALGFGAHHEYHHYREPDVPGAGPGGRADESYRSP
;
A
#
# COMPACT_ATOMS: atom_id res chain seq x y z
N MET A 1 -38.93 8.15 -13.29
CA MET A 1 -38.43 7.58 -14.56
C MET A 1 -37.91 6.21 -14.28
N GLU A 2 -38.70 5.18 -14.59
CA GLU A 2 -38.33 3.79 -14.45
C GLU A 2 -37.35 3.41 -15.57
N PHE A 3 -36.13 2.99 -15.21
CA PHE A 3 -35.22 2.35 -16.16
C PHE A 3 -35.55 0.86 -16.23
N SER A 4 -36.38 0.48 -17.19
CA SER A 4 -36.61 -0.92 -17.57
C SER A 4 -35.38 -1.46 -18.28
N ALA A 5 -34.51 -2.18 -17.56
CA ALA A 5 -33.43 -2.98 -18.15
C ALA A 5 -33.98 -4.34 -18.61
N GLY A 6 -34.70 -4.35 -19.73
CA GLY A 6 -35.13 -5.56 -20.42
C GLY A 6 -33.96 -6.23 -21.16
N GLY A 7 -33.03 -6.83 -20.44
CA GLY A 7 -32.02 -7.72 -21.05
C GLY A 7 -32.69 -9.06 -21.41
N ARG A 8 -32.78 -9.38 -22.71
CA ARG A 8 -33.21 -10.71 -23.19
C ARG A 8 -32.27 -11.76 -22.61
N LEU A 9 -32.81 -12.70 -21.85
CA LEU A 9 -32.08 -13.90 -21.41
C LEU A 9 -31.83 -14.77 -22.66
N GLU A 10 -30.57 -14.93 -23.06
CA GLU A 10 -30.17 -15.67 -24.25
C GLU A 10 -28.92 -16.51 -23.96
N VAL A 11 -28.93 -17.76 -24.34
CA VAL A 11 -27.76 -18.63 -24.26
C VAL A 11 -26.93 -18.44 -25.53
N ARG A 12 -25.79 -17.75 -25.41
CA ARG A 12 -24.82 -17.48 -26.47
C ARG A 12 -23.52 -18.27 -26.32
N VAL A 13 -23.49 -19.26 -25.43
CA VAL A 13 -22.37 -20.18 -25.22
C VAL A 13 -22.69 -21.47 -25.90
N THR A 14 -21.71 -22.06 -26.57
CA THR A 14 -21.81 -23.34 -27.31
C THR A 14 -20.66 -24.27 -26.93
N ALA A 15 -20.73 -25.54 -27.31
CA ALA A 15 -19.63 -26.49 -27.14
C ALA A 15 -18.31 -26.06 -27.81
N ALA A 16 -18.37 -25.21 -28.83
CA ALA A 16 -17.18 -24.62 -29.47
C ALA A 16 -16.45 -23.60 -28.60
N ASP A 17 -17.05 -23.21 -27.48
CA ASP A 17 -16.45 -22.26 -26.51
C ASP A 17 -15.71 -22.97 -25.37
N VAL A 18 -15.53 -24.30 -25.42
CA VAL A 18 -14.67 -25.05 -24.51
C VAL A 18 -13.25 -24.46 -24.55
N GLY A 19 -12.68 -24.20 -23.37
CA GLY A 19 -11.42 -23.49 -23.18
C GLY A 19 -11.58 -21.98 -22.99
N LYS A 20 -12.73 -21.38 -23.30
CA LYS A 20 -13.00 -19.95 -23.07
C LYS A 20 -13.59 -19.69 -21.69
N ARG A 21 -13.40 -18.47 -21.22
CA ARG A 21 -14.06 -18.00 -20.00
C ARG A 21 -15.51 -17.62 -20.31
N VAL A 22 -16.45 -18.16 -19.53
CA VAL A 22 -17.89 -17.95 -19.71
C VAL A 22 -18.53 -17.44 -18.42
N SER A 23 -19.67 -16.77 -18.57
CA SER A 23 -20.61 -16.45 -17.51
C SER A 23 -21.93 -17.12 -17.87
N VAL A 24 -22.42 -17.98 -17.00
CA VAL A 24 -23.62 -18.79 -17.24
C VAL A 24 -24.59 -18.59 -16.09
N ARG A 25 -25.87 -18.39 -16.41
CA ARG A 25 -26.99 -18.37 -15.47
C ARG A 25 -27.80 -19.64 -15.62
N GLN A 26 -28.03 -20.32 -14.53
CA GLN A 26 -28.85 -21.54 -14.48
C GLN A 26 -30.06 -21.36 -13.56
N LEU A 27 -31.11 -22.13 -13.83
CA LEU A 27 -32.22 -22.27 -12.92
C LEU A 27 -31.76 -23.15 -11.75
N ASP A 28 -32.05 -22.75 -10.53
CA ASP A 28 -31.79 -23.52 -9.32
C ASP A 28 -33.15 -23.97 -8.76
N GLU A 29 -33.50 -25.24 -8.99
CA GLU A 29 -34.77 -25.79 -8.57
C GLU A 29 -34.87 -26.01 -7.05
N ASP A 30 -33.69 -26.06 -6.36
CA ASP A 30 -33.59 -26.29 -4.92
C ASP A 30 -33.44 -24.99 -4.12
N ALA A 31 -33.41 -23.82 -4.78
CA ALA A 31 -33.22 -22.52 -4.11
C ALA A 31 -34.47 -22.10 -3.29
N PRO A 32 -34.27 -21.41 -2.16
CA PRO A 32 -35.37 -20.82 -1.38
C PRO A 32 -36.25 -19.90 -2.21
N LYS A 33 -37.54 -19.79 -1.88
CA LYS A 33 -38.48 -18.93 -2.60
C LYS A 33 -37.95 -17.48 -2.68
N GLY A 34 -37.48 -17.10 -3.86
CA GLY A 34 -36.97 -15.75 -4.17
C GLY A 34 -35.70 -15.71 -5.04
N GLU A 35 -34.83 -16.71 -4.94
CA GLU A 35 -33.58 -16.83 -5.71
C GLU A 35 -33.68 -18.01 -6.68
N LYS A 36 -34.33 -17.78 -7.82
CA LYS A 36 -34.52 -18.84 -8.83
C LYS A 36 -33.31 -19.07 -9.73
N PHE A 37 -32.24 -18.27 -9.61
CA PHE A 37 -31.15 -18.32 -10.57
C PHE A 37 -29.81 -18.27 -9.85
N THR A 38 -28.86 -19.09 -10.30
CA THR A 38 -27.46 -19.09 -9.86
C THR A 38 -26.53 -18.73 -11.03
N ASP A 39 -25.61 -17.79 -10.79
CA ASP A 39 -24.63 -17.37 -11.76
C ASP A 39 -23.27 -18.07 -11.52
N THR A 40 -22.72 -18.68 -12.57
CA THR A 40 -21.39 -19.30 -12.52
C THR A 40 -20.47 -18.67 -13.55
N VAL A 41 -19.29 -18.21 -13.11
CA VAL A 41 -18.25 -17.63 -13.95
C VAL A 41 -16.97 -18.45 -13.80
N GLY A 42 -16.41 -18.91 -14.93
CA GLY A 42 -15.18 -19.70 -14.96
C GLY A 42 -14.79 -20.09 -16.39
N VAL A 43 -13.82 -20.97 -16.51
CA VAL A 43 -13.44 -21.55 -17.81
C VAL A 43 -14.34 -22.75 -18.10
N LEU A 44 -15.00 -22.76 -19.25
CA LEU A 44 -15.75 -23.91 -19.73
C LEU A 44 -14.74 -25.02 -20.06
N THR A 45 -14.68 -26.08 -19.26
CA THR A 45 -13.68 -27.14 -19.39
C THR A 45 -14.18 -28.34 -20.18
N SER A 46 -15.48 -28.59 -20.16
CA SER A 46 -16.12 -29.54 -21.08
C SER A 46 -17.60 -29.21 -21.29
N TRP A 47 -18.16 -29.73 -22.37
CA TRP A 47 -19.59 -29.71 -22.68
C TRP A 47 -19.94 -31.01 -23.41
N ASP A 48 -20.33 -32.01 -22.65
CA ASP A 48 -20.60 -33.38 -23.16
C ASP A 48 -21.88 -33.95 -22.55
N ASN A 49 -22.62 -34.71 -23.34
CA ASN A 49 -23.83 -35.41 -22.92
C ASN A 49 -24.85 -34.52 -22.18
N GLY A 50 -25.03 -33.26 -22.65
CA GLY A 50 -25.97 -32.33 -22.02
C GLY A 50 -25.52 -31.77 -20.67
N VAL A 51 -24.22 -31.86 -20.33
CA VAL A 51 -23.65 -31.30 -19.10
C VAL A 51 -22.46 -30.42 -19.41
N LEU A 52 -22.50 -29.19 -18.90
CA LEU A 52 -21.36 -28.24 -18.92
C LEU A 52 -20.55 -28.42 -17.64
N VAL A 53 -19.24 -28.38 -17.77
CA VAL A 53 -18.33 -28.27 -16.61
C VAL A 53 -17.60 -26.95 -16.70
N ILE A 54 -17.79 -26.12 -15.69
CA ILE A 54 -17.11 -24.82 -15.57
C ILE A 54 -16.15 -24.89 -14.38
N THR A 55 -14.86 -24.63 -14.63
CA THR A 55 -13.85 -24.54 -13.59
C THR A 55 -13.73 -23.08 -13.15
N ARG A 56 -14.08 -22.82 -11.89
CA ARG A 56 -13.95 -21.49 -11.26
C ARG A 56 -12.48 -21.15 -11.03
N ARG A 57 -12.19 -19.88 -10.77
CA ARG A 57 -10.82 -19.38 -10.48
C ARG A 57 -10.20 -20.06 -9.23
N THR A 58 -11.02 -20.56 -8.32
CA THR A 58 -10.62 -21.33 -7.13
C THR A 58 -10.17 -22.75 -7.45
N GLY A 59 -10.36 -23.23 -8.69
CA GLY A 59 -10.15 -24.61 -9.07
C GLY A 59 -11.39 -25.49 -8.89
N GLU A 60 -12.45 -24.99 -8.27
CA GLU A 60 -13.72 -25.70 -8.10
C GLU A 60 -14.36 -25.95 -9.47
N ARG A 61 -14.85 -27.19 -9.66
CA ARG A 61 -15.56 -27.62 -10.87
C ARG A 61 -17.07 -27.65 -10.61
N VAL A 62 -17.80 -26.79 -11.29
CA VAL A 62 -19.27 -26.73 -11.25
C VAL A 62 -19.84 -27.47 -12.47
N ARG A 63 -20.72 -28.42 -12.21
CA ARG A 63 -21.43 -29.18 -13.26
C ARG A 63 -22.81 -28.55 -13.43
N ILE A 64 -23.21 -28.25 -14.63
CA ILE A 64 -24.46 -27.56 -14.98
C ILE A 64 -25.14 -28.37 -16.07
N ALA A 65 -26.39 -28.75 -15.83
CA ALA A 65 -27.20 -29.40 -16.86
C ALA A 65 -27.56 -28.37 -17.94
N GLU A 66 -27.41 -28.75 -19.21
CA GLU A 66 -27.75 -27.88 -20.33
C GLU A 66 -29.22 -27.44 -20.28
N SER A 67 -30.11 -28.33 -19.81
CA SER A 67 -31.52 -28.03 -19.65
C SER A 67 -31.85 -26.98 -18.59
N SER A 68 -30.91 -26.69 -17.66
CA SER A 68 -31.06 -25.67 -16.63
C SER A 68 -30.55 -24.30 -17.07
N LEU A 69 -29.92 -24.21 -18.25
CA LEU A 69 -29.35 -22.95 -18.74
C LEU A 69 -30.44 -21.95 -19.12
N VAL A 70 -30.32 -20.74 -18.56
CA VAL A 70 -31.23 -19.61 -18.84
C VAL A 70 -30.53 -18.52 -19.66
N ALA A 71 -29.27 -18.32 -19.39
CA ALA A 71 -28.44 -17.38 -20.13
C ALA A 71 -26.97 -17.82 -20.08
N GLY A 72 -26.20 -17.47 -21.10
CA GLY A 72 -24.77 -17.73 -21.14
C GLY A 72 -24.07 -16.88 -22.19
N LYS A 73 -22.90 -16.37 -21.86
CA LYS A 73 -22.05 -15.61 -22.79
C LYS A 73 -20.58 -15.90 -22.55
N VAL A 74 -19.80 -15.87 -23.60
CA VAL A 74 -18.35 -15.79 -23.49
C VAL A 74 -18.01 -14.42 -22.89
N VAL A 75 -17.22 -14.42 -21.82
CA VAL A 75 -16.72 -13.19 -21.22
C VAL A 75 -15.23 -13.08 -21.53
N PRO A 76 -14.69 -11.87 -21.69
CA PRO A 76 -13.24 -11.70 -21.87
C PRO A 76 -12.48 -12.49 -20.81
N ALA A 77 -11.31 -13.00 -21.17
CA ALA A 77 -10.35 -13.50 -20.16
C ALA A 77 -10.30 -12.47 -19.05
N ALA A 78 -10.29 -12.92 -17.78
CA ALA A 78 -10.33 -12.00 -16.65
C ALA A 78 -9.45 -10.81 -17.00
N PRO A 79 -9.95 -9.56 -16.93
CA PRO A 79 -9.19 -8.42 -17.40
C PRO A 79 -7.79 -8.54 -16.81
N ALA A 80 -6.79 -8.46 -17.67
CA ALA A 80 -5.40 -8.37 -17.25
C ALA A 80 -5.41 -7.40 -16.09
N ARG A 81 -4.94 -7.85 -14.90
CA ARG A 81 -5.00 -7.17 -13.61
C ARG A 81 -5.40 -5.72 -13.80
N ARG A 82 -6.56 -5.27 -13.29
CA ARG A 82 -6.93 -3.86 -13.37
C ARG A 82 -5.65 -3.12 -13.08
N ARG A 83 -5.14 -2.34 -14.05
CA ARG A 83 -3.98 -1.49 -13.80
C ARG A 83 -4.32 -0.74 -12.54
N GLY A 84 -3.47 -0.85 -11.52
CA GLY A 84 -3.65 -0.12 -10.27
C GLY A 84 -3.91 1.36 -10.57
N PRO A 85 -4.37 2.15 -9.62
CA PRO A 85 -4.63 3.57 -9.84
C PRO A 85 -3.42 4.18 -10.54
N ALA A 86 -3.62 4.89 -11.65
CA ALA A 86 -2.52 5.56 -12.34
C ALA A 86 -2.06 6.75 -11.49
N ALA A 87 -0.75 6.88 -11.28
CA ALA A 87 -0.12 7.99 -10.59
C ALA A 87 1.28 8.24 -11.14
N SER A 88 1.73 9.48 -11.14
CA SER A 88 3.12 9.81 -11.39
C SER A 88 3.96 9.64 -10.13
N TYR A 89 5.28 9.45 -10.30
CA TYR A 89 6.22 9.49 -9.19
C TYR A 89 6.04 10.76 -8.33
N ALA A 90 6.00 11.94 -8.97
CA ALA A 90 5.89 13.21 -8.28
C ALA A 90 4.60 13.35 -7.45
N GLU A 91 3.47 12.82 -7.94
CA GLU A 91 2.22 12.76 -7.18
C GLU A 91 2.39 11.91 -5.93
N LEU A 92 2.87 10.67 -6.08
CA LEU A 92 3.06 9.74 -4.96
C LEU A 92 4.09 10.25 -3.94
N ALA A 93 5.18 10.84 -4.38
CA ALA A 93 6.19 11.40 -3.51
C ALA A 93 5.62 12.53 -2.61
N ARG A 94 4.82 13.43 -3.20
CA ARG A 94 4.16 14.51 -2.46
C ARG A 94 3.08 14.01 -1.51
N VAL A 95 2.26 13.05 -1.94
CA VAL A 95 1.24 12.42 -1.09
C VAL A 95 1.89 11.69 0.08
N ALA A 96 2.95 10.93 -0.17
CA ALA A 96 3.69 10.24 0.88
C ALA A 96 4.32 11.21 1.90
N ALA A 97 4.85 12.34 1.43
CA ALA A 97 5.38 13.39 2.31
C ALA A 97 4.30 14.05 3.17
N ARG A 98 3.10 14.30 2.62
CA ARG A 98 1.97 14.82 3.42
C ARG A 98 1.43 13.80 4.41
N GLY A 99 1.57 12.51 4.13
CA GLY A 99 1.18 11.43 5.04
C GLY A 99 2.16 11.15 6.18
N TRP A 100 3.37 11.70 6.11
CA TRP A 100 4.44 11.52 7.10
C TRP A 100 5.26 12.80 7.21
N GLN A 101 4.65 13.83 7.84
CA GLN A 101 5.18 15.18 7.83
C GLN A 101 6.33 15.37 8.82
N ALA A 102 7.40 16.00 8.35
CA ALA A 102 8.45 16.48 9.22
C ALA A 102 7.97 17.67 10.06
N VAL A 103 8.58 17.87 11.22
CA VAL A 103 8.27 18.99 12.14
C VAL A 103 8.81 20.29 11.59
N GLU A 104 10.01 20.26 11.02
CA GLU A 104 10.64 21.40 10.35
C GLU A 104 10.74 21.14 8.86
N ARG A 105 10.35 22.14 8.07
CA ARG A 105 10.38 22.07 6.62
C ARG A 105 10.86 23.40 6.03
N GLU A 106 11.69 23.31 5.01
CA GLU A 106 12.17 24.47 4.26
C GLU A 106 12.20 24.16 2.77
N ARG A 107 11.98 25.16 1.93
CA ARG A 107 12.07 25.04 0.48
C ARG A 107 13.40 25.49 -0.03
N LEU A 108 14.00 24.67 -0.91
CA LEU A 108 15.13 25.03 -1.75
C LEU A 108 14.67 24.88 -3.20
N GLY A 109 14.21 25.97 -3.79
CA GLY A 109 13.45 25.92 -5.04
C GLY A 109 12.20 25.01 -4.88
N GLU A 110 12.09 23.98 -5.72
CA GLU A 110 11.01 23.00 -5.60
C GLU A 110 11.33 21.84 -4.64
N TRP A 111 12.59 21.72 -4.21
CA TRP A 111 12.99 20.68 -3.24
C TRP A 111 12.49 21.00 -1.84
N GLU A 112 12.18 19.97 -1.06
CA GLU A 112 11.74 20.12 0.33
C GLU A 112 12.77 19.50 1.28
N LEU A 113 13.38 20.35 2.13
CA LEU A 113 14.22 19.93 3.25
C LEU A 113 13.32 19.62 4.42
N ARG A 114 13.57 18.48 5.09
CA ARG A 114 12.70 17.96 6.15
C ARG A 114 13.53 17.52 7.34
N ALA A 115 13.13 17.93 8.55
CA ALA A 115 13.76 17.50 9.80
C ALA A 115 12.72 17.21 10.88
N ALA A 116 12.98 16.17 11.66
CA ALA A 116 12.18 15.73 12.80
C ALA A 116 13.07 15.07 13.87
N ALA A 117 14.12 15.79 14.29
CA ALA A 117 15.08 15.35 15.31
C ALA A 117 15.59 13.90 15.15
N GLY A 118 15.78 13.47 13.89
CA GLY A 118 16.26 12.13 13.56
C GLY A 118 15.18 11.02 13.55
N PHE A 119 13.93 11.31 13.94
CA PHE A 119 12.88 10.30 13.89
C PHE A 119 12.49 9.98 12.44
N THR A 120 12.85 8.79 11.99
CA THR A 120 12.74 8.24 10.63
C THR A 120 13.48 9.03 9.54
N ARG A 121 14.16 8.31 8.62
CA ARG A 121 14.83 8.95 7.48
C ARG A 121 13.86 9.71 6.58
N ARG A 122 12.62 9.23 6.41
CA ARG A 122 11.59 9.89 5.58
C ARG A 122 11.23 11.30 6.08
N ALA A 123 11.25 11.53 7.39
CA ALA A 123 11.03 12.84 7.98
C ALA A 123 12.34 13.63 8.20
N ASN A 124 13.51 13.06 7.87
CA ASN A 124 14.84 13.65 8.05
C ASN A 124 15.66 13.46 6.77
N SER A 125 15.13 13.90 5.64
CA SER A 125 15.81 13.86 4.34
C SER A 125 15.21 14.89 3.40
N VAL A 126 16.00 15.32 2.44
CA VAL A 126 15.52 16.15 1.33
C VAL A 126 14.65 15.32 0.41
N LEU A 127 13.51 15.85 -0.01
CA LEU A 127 12.67 15.33 -1.07
C LEU A 127 12.87 16.17 -2.34
N PRO A 128 13.72 15.73 -3.29
CA PRO A 128 14.11 16.52 -4.44
C PRO A 128 13.15 16.30 -5.62
N VAL A 129 11.90 16.76 -5.48
CA VAL A 129 10.89 16.69 -6.55
C VAL A 129 10.85 18.04 -7.25
N GLY A 130 11.33 18.08 -8.50
CA GLY A 130 11.45 19.32 -9.30
C GLY A 130 12.87 19.87 -9.31
N ASP A 131 12.99 21.19 -9.49
CA ASP A 131 14.24 21.91 -9.64
C ASP A 131 14.62 22.63 -8.33
N PRO A 132 15.86 22.52 -7.81
CA PRO A 132 16.31 23.26 -6.64
C PRO A 132 16.48 24.77 -6.91
N GLY A 133 16.45 25.21 -8.17
CA GLY A 133 16.66 26.61 -8.57
C GLY A 133 18.11 27.07 -8.45
N LEU A 134 19.04 26.18 -8.20
CA LEU A 134 20.47 26.41 -8.01
C LEU A 134 21.30 25.35 -8.72
N PRO A 135 22.56 25.63 -9.10
CA PRO A 135 23.49 24.58 -9.48
C PRO A 135 23.61 23.50 -8.39
N LEU A 136 23.74 22.24 -8.80
CA LEU A 136 23.69 21.10 -7.87
C LEU A 136 24.66 21.22 -6.70
N ASP A 137 25.90 21.67 -6.94
CA ASP A 137 26.91 21.80 -5.89
C ASP A 137 26.54 22.87 -4.85
N GLU A 138 25.92 23.98 -5.26
CA GLU A 138 25.40 24.99 -4.35
C GLU A 138 24.16 24.48 -3.56
N ALA A 139 23.29 23.75 -4.23
CA ALA A 139 22.16 23.11 -3.58
C ALA A 139 22.62 22.12 -2.49
N LEU A 140 23.61 21.27 -2.80
CA LEU A 140 24.18 20.32 -1.84
C LEU A 140 24.91 21.00 -0.68
N ALA A 141 25.60 22.14 -0.94
CA ALA A 141 26.22 22.93 0.13
C ALA A 141 25.16 23.53 1.08
N SER A 142 24.09 24.08 0.52
CA SER A 142 22.96 24.60 1.29
C SER A 142 22.29 23.50 2.14
N ILE A 143 22.07 22.32 1.57
CA ILE A 143 21.53 21.14 2.28
C ILE A 143 22.42 20.76 3.45
N ARG A 144 23.73 20.61 3.24
CA ARG A 144 24.68 20.28 4.31
C ARG A 144 24.62 21.29 5.46
N SER A 145 24.65 22.57 5.13
CA SER A 145 24.59 23.65 6.12
C SER A 145 23.29 23.59 6.93
N TRP A 146 22.16 23.33 6.26
CA TRP A 146 20.85 23.26 6.90
C TRP A 146 20.74 22.10 7.89
N TYR A 147 21.23 20.91 7.51
CA TYR A 147 21.23 19.73 8.41
C TYR A 147 22.28 19.87 9.51
N ALA A 148 23.48 20.39 9.21
CA ALA A 148 24.54 20.62 10.20
C ALA A 148 24.09 21.57 11.32
N ALA A 149 23.35 22.64 10.99
CA ALA A 149 22.77 23.56 11.95
C ALA A 149 21.80 22.89 12.95
N ARG A 150 21.30 21.68 12.61
CA ARG A 150 20.40 20.87 13.42
C ARG A 150 21.09 19.68 14.09
N GLY A 151 22.40 19.54 13.91
CA GLY A 151 23.17 18.38 14.39
C GLY A 151 22.73 17.05 13.73
N LEU A 152 22.17 17.11 12.52
CA LEU A 152 21.69 15.96 11.78
C LEU A 152 22.56 15.68 10.55
N PRO A 153 22.77 14.41 10.16
CA PRO A 153 23.38 14.08 8.89
C PRO A 153 22.46 14.46 7.72
N ALA A 154 23.04 14.95 6.62
CA ALA A 154 22.26 15.23 5.44
C ALA A 154 21.92 13.95 4.68
N TYR A 155 20.62 13.77 4.42
CA TYR A 155 20.10 12.70 3.56
C TYR A 155 19.33 13.29 2.40
N VAL A 156 19.43 12.62 1.24
CA VAL A 156 18.59 12.90 0.07
C VAL A 156 17.80 11.63 -0.28
N GLN A 157 16.48 11.74 -0.36
CA GLN A 157 15.61 10.63 -0.73
C GLN A 157 15.36 10.63 -2.23
N LEU A 158 16.00 9.74 -2.98
CA LEU A 158 15.86 9.61 -4.43
C LEU A 158 15.04 8.39 -4.81
N ALA A 159 14.35 8.47 -5.92
CA ALA A 159 13.57 7.37 -6.47
C ALA A 159 14.14 6.89 -7.82
N THR A 160 13.91 5.60 -8.10
CA THR A 160 14.32 4.93 -9.34
C THR A 160 13.27 3.92 -9.80
N GLY A 161 13.28 3.57 -11.09
CA GLY A 161 12.51 2.45 -11.63
C GLY A 161 11.10 2.79 -12.09
N ALA A 162 10.76 4.08 -12.26
CA ALA A 162 9.52 4.53 -12.88
C ALA A 162 9.76 5.78 -13.72
N GLU A 163 8.76 6.16 -14.51
CA GLU A 163 8.82 7.40 -15.27
C GLU A 163 8.88 8.62 -14.35
N GLY A 164 9.80 9.53 -14.62
CA GLY A 164 10.02 10.77 -13.87
C GLY A 164 10.78 10.59 -12.55
N THR A 165 11.40 9.41 -12.33
CA THR A 165 12.33 9.18 -11.20
C THR A 165 13.71 9.77 -11.47
N GLN A 166 14.62 9.71 -10.51
CA GLN A 166 15.79 10.58 -10.41
C GLN A 166 17.12 9.83 -10.61
N GLU A 167 17.17 8.86 -11.52
CA GLU A 167 18.38 8.09 -11.85
C GLU A 167 19.59 8.99 -12.16
N PRO A 168 19.47 10.11 -12.95
CA PRO A 168 20.60 11.00 -13.18
C PRO A 168 21.13 11.63 -11.89
N LEU A 169 20.25 12.00 -10.96
CA LEU A 169 20.66 12.59 -9.69
C LEU A 169 21.33 11.54 -8.77
N CYS A 170 20.92 10.26 -8.84
CA CYS A 170 21.62 9.18 -8.15
C CYS A 170 23.09 9.12 -8.58
N VAL A 171 23.35 9.12 -9.89
CA VAL A 171 24.70 9.10 -10.45
C VAL A 171 25.51 10.32 -10.01
N GLU A 172 24.91 11.51 -10.02
CA GLU A 172 25.59 12.75 -9.61
C GLU A 172 25.92 12.79 -8.12
N LEU A 173 25.07 12.22 -7.26
CA LEU A 173 25.38 12.09 -5.83
C LEU A 173 26.50 11.07 -5.59
N GLU A 174 26.44 9.90 -6.23
CA GLU A 174 27.47 8.87 -6.11
C GLU A 174 28.85 9.37 -6.56
N ARG A 175 28.93 10.16 -7.64
CA ARG A 175 30.19 10.82 -8.10
C ARG A 175 30.75 11.82 -7.07
N ARG A 176 29.91 12.36 -6.19
CA ARG A 176 30.28 13.27 -5.11
C ARG A 176 30.53 12.57 -3.78
N GLY A 177 30.56 11.23 -3.79
CA GLY A 177 30.84 10.41 -2.62
C GLY A 177 29.65 10.18 -1.69
N TRP A 178 28.44 10.59 -2.07
CA TRP A 178 27.26 10.23 -1.32
C TRP A 178 27.01 8.72 -1.40
N THR A 179 26.62 8.11 -0.29
CA THR A 179 26.43 6.66 -0.18
C THR A 179 24.98 6.28 -0.04
N ARG A 180 24.54 5.29 -0.81
CA ARG A 180 23.22 4.70 -0.70
C ARG A 180 23.16 3.79 0.52
N GLU A 181 22.26 4.06 1.49
CA GLU A 181 22.15 3.27 2.71
C GLU A 181 20.93 2.34 2.71
N VAL A 182 19.75 2.86 2.45
CA VAL A 182 18.50 2.09 2.55
C VAL A 182 17.77 2.15 1.23
N THR A 183 17.26 1.00 0.81
CA THR A 183 16.35 0.87 -0.33
C THR A 183 15.01 0.33 0.15
N ALA A 184 13.95 1.04 -0.22
CA ALA A 184 12.59 0.59 0.00
C ALA A 184 11.76 0.79 -1.28
N GLU A 185 10.62 0.15 -1.34
CA GLU A 185 9.69 0.23 -2.46
C GLU A 185 8.43 0.99 -2.04
N LEU A 186 7.93 1.86 -2.91
CA LEU A 186 6.57 2.37 -2.79
C LEU A 186 5.64 1.48 -3.61
N TRP A 187 4.65 0.93 -2.94
CA TRP A 187 3.63 0.10 -3.55
C TRP A 187 2.29 0.83 -3.56
N MET A 188 1.46 0.52 -4.56
CA MET A 188 0.13 1.10 -4.68
C MET A 188 -0.88 0.06 -5.15
N GLY A 189 -2.16 0.28 -4.82
CA GLY A 189 -3.25 -0.61 -5.18
C GLY A 189 -4.62 0.05 -5.02
N SER A 190 -5.67 -0.60 -5.55
CA SER A 190 -7.05 -0.18 -5.29
C SER A 190 -7.48 -0.57 -3.88
N LEU A 191 -8.24 0.29 -3.20
CA LEU A 191 -8.74 0.02 -1.85
C LEU A 191 -9.88 -1.00 -1.83
N ALA A 192 -10.75 -1.02 -2.84
CA ALA A 192 -11.92 -1.88 -2.85
C ALA A 192 -11.60 -3.38 -2.64
N PRO A 193 -10.59 -3.97 -3.31
CA PRO A 193 -10.22 -5.37 -3.04
C PRO A 193 -9.69 -5.61 -1.61
N VAL A 194 -9.04 -4.61 -1.01
CA VAL A 194 -8.54 -4.69 0.37
C VAL A 194 -9.70 -4.65 1.37
N ALA A 195 -10.68 -3.80 1.11
CA ALA A 195 -11.87 -3.63 1.94
C ALA A 195 -12.85 -4.82 1.87
N ASP A 196 -12.76 -5.62 0.80
CA ASP A 196 -13.67 -6.75 0.54
C ASP A 196 -13.28 -8.05 1.28
N HIS A 197 -12.18 -8.05 2.03
CA HIS A 197 -11.82 -9.17 2.88
C HIS A 197 -12.74 -9.25 4.10
N ASP A 198 -12.97 -10.50 4.56
CA ASP A 198 -13.68 -10.73 5.83
C ASP A 198 -12.94 -10.03 6.98
N LEU A 199 -13.71 -9.35 7.84
CA LEU A 199 -13.21 -8.79 9.09
C LEU A 199 -13.61 -9.74 10.22
N PRO A 200 -12.68 -10.59 10.70
CA PRO A 200 -12.89 -11.20 12.02
C PRO A 200 -13.03 -10.05 13.02
N GLY A 201 -14.09 -10.08 13.83
CA GLY A 201 -14.39 -9.00 14.77
C GLY A 201 -13.22 -8.64 15.68
N GLY A 202 -13.20 -7.40 16.20
CA GLY A 202 -12.23 -6.97 17.20
C GLY A 202 -11.19 -5.95 16.76
N VAL A 203 -11.24 -5.42 15.51
CA VAL A 203 -10.42 -4.27 15.13
C VAL A 203 -11.11 -3.00 15.61
N VAL A 204 -10.43 -2.23 16.44
CA VAL A 204 -10.87 -0.92 16.95
C VAL A 204 -10.15 0.18 16.17
N LEU A 205 -10.90 1.15 15.65
CA LEU A 205 -10.35 2.33 14.98
C LEU A 205 -10.44 3.55 15.91
N SER A 206 -9.38 4.36 15.92
CA SER A 206 -9.28 5.58 16.71
C SER A 206 -8.59 6.69 15.93
N ARG A 207 -8.95 7.93 16.23
CA ARG A 207 -8.22 9.14 15.78
C ARG A 207 -7.02 9.46 16.67
N VAL A 208 -6.97 8.86 17.83
CA VAL A 208 -5.93 9.12 18.83
C VAL A 208 -5.05 7.89 18.97
N VAL A 209 -3.74 8.09 18.92
CA VAL A 209 -2.77 7.07 19.31
C VAL A 209 -2.68 7.05 20.83
N ASP A 210 -2.94 5.89 21.43
CA ASP A 210 -2.89 5.66 22.86
C ASP A 210 -1.63 4.88 23.29
N GLU A 211 -1.44 4.75 24.61
CA GLU A 211 -0.29 4.01 25.17
C GLU A 211 -0.32 2.54 24.78
N ALA A 212 -1.50 1.93 24.67
CA ALA A 212 -1.63 0.54 24.26
C ALA A 212 -1.11 0.36 22.82
N TRP A 213 -1.52 1.22 21.89
CA TRP A 213 -1.01 1.19 20.52
C TRP A 213 0.51 1.39 20.48
N LEU A 214 1.03 2.37 21.24
CA LEU A 214 2.46 2.67 21.32
C LEU A 214 3.27 1.52 21.93
N SER A 215 2.69 0.74 22.84
CA SER A 215 3.35 -0.42 23.44
C SER A 215 3.66 -1.54 22.43
N ARG A 216 2.89 -1.64 21.36
CA ARG A 216 3.15 -2.57 20.25
C ARG A 216 4.08 -1.98 19.19
N TYR A 217 4.05 -0.67 19.01
CA TYR A 217 4.89 -0.02 18.02
C TYR A 217 6.37 -0.12 18.37
N GLN A 218 7.12 -0.90 17.57
CA GLN A 218 8.48 -1.36 17.95
C GLN A 218 9.57 -0.30 17.84
N ARG A 219 9.25 0.93 17.43
CA ARG A 219 10.25 2.02 17.40
C ARG A 219 10.53 2.50 18.82
N LYS A 220 11.78 2.34 19.24
CA LYS A 220 12.26 2.85 20.52
C LYS A 220 12.37 4.37 20.51
N GLY A 221 12.27 5.00 21.70
CA GLY A 221 12.51 6.43 21.86
C GLY A 221 11.39 7.32 21.32
N MET A 222 10.14 7.03 21.68
CA MET A 222 9.00 7.87 21.33
C MET A 222 9.09 9.23 22.04
N SER A 223 9.69 10.20 21.35
CA SER A 223 9.71 11.61 21.77
C SER A 223 8.44 12.33 21.33
N GLU A 224 8.20 13.54 21.84
CA GLU A 224 7.11 14.39 21.37
C GLU A 224 7.21 14.68 19.86
N VAL A 225 8.43 14.81 19.34
CA VAL A 225 8.67 14.93 17.89
C VAL A 225 8.21 13.70 17.14
N ALA A 226 8.53 12.51 17.63
CA ALA A 226 8.10 11.24 17.04
C ALA A 226 6.58 11.11 17.05
N LEU A 227 5.91 11.50 18.15
CA LEU A 227 4.45 11.52 18.27
C LEU A 227 3.83 12.54 17.31
N THR A 228 4.45 13.71 17.14
CA THR A 228 4.00 14.73 16.16
C THR A 228 4.04 14.18 14.76
N VAL A 229 5.12 13.52 14.34
CA VAL A 229 5.22 12.89 13.02
C VAL A 229 4.19 11.76 12.86
N LEU A 230 4.04 10.92 13.90
CA LEU A 230 3.10 9.79 13.87
C LEU A 230 1.64 10.24 13.73
N ARG A 231 1.29 11.39 14.33
CA ARG A 231 -0.06 11.99 14.26
C ARG A 231 -0.26 12.86 13.02
N SER A 232 0.78 13.12 12.23
CA SER A 232 0.73 14.05 11.11
C SER A 232 -0.04 13.50 9.92
N GLY A 233 -0.73 14.37 9.20
CA GLY A 233 -1.47 14.06 7.97
C GLY A 233 -2.85 14.71 7.94
N PRO A 234 -3.51 14.77 6.77
CA PRO A 234 -4.83 15.40 6.65
C PRO A 234 -5.91 14.69 7.47
N SER A 235 -5.97 13.37 7.42
CA SER A 235 -6.92 12.54 8.17
C SER A 235 -6.22 11.27 8.60
N VAL A 236 -5.96 11.10 9.90
CA VAL A 236 -5.18 9.97 10.44
C VAL A 236 -6.05 9.03 11.25
N TRP A 237 -5.89 7.74 11.01
CA TRP A 237 -6.52 6.66 11.74
C TRP A 237 -5.51 5.66 12.29
N PHE A 238 -5.77 5.19 13.48
CA PHE A 238 -5.03 4.14 14.16
C PHE A 238 -5.93 2.93 14.34
N ALA A 239 -5.47 1.76 13.94
CA ALA A 239 -6.16 0.49 14.13
C ALA A 239 -5.47 -0.30 15.24
N THR A 240 -6.26 -0.95 16.08
CA THR A 240 -5.81 -1.82 17.17
C THR A 240 -6.60 -3.11 17.16
N VAL A 241 -5.93 -4.25 17.15
CA VAL A 241 -6.51 -5.55 17.52
C VAL A 241 -6.11 -5.80 18.96
N PRO A 242 -7.05 -5.83 19.93
CA PRO A 242 -6.72 -6.06 21.33
C PRO A 242 -5.97 -7.37 21.54
N GLY A 243 -5.01 -7.33 22.46
CA GLY A 243 -4.35 -8.53 23.00
C GLY A 243 -5.10 -9.10 24.21
N PRO A 244 -4.56 -10.14 24.85
CA PRO A 244 -5.02 -10.60 26.16
C PRO A 244 -4.97 -9.47 27.19
N ALA A 245 -5.80 -9.55 28.24
CA ALA A 245 -5.83 -8.57 29.30
C ALA A 245 -4.42 -8.32 29.90
N GLY A 246 -3.99 -7.07 29.95
CA GLY A 246 -2.66 -6.68 30.47
C GLY A 246 -1.49 -6.88 29.49
N ALA A 247 -1.73 -7.38 28.28
CA ALA A 247 -0.71 -7.52 27.25
C ALA A 247 -0.84 -6.41 26.18
N PRO A 248 0.26 -6.11 25.45
CA PRO A 248 0.19 -5.24 24.26
C PRO A 248 -0.81 -5.75 23.22
N PRO A 249 -1.35 -4.88 22.35
CA PRO A 249 -2.24 -5.27 21.27
C PRO A 249 -1.66 -6.42 20.42
N ALA A 250 -2.52 -7.29 19.93
CA ALA A 250 -2.13 -8.38 19.04
C ALA A 250 -1.66 -7.87 17.64
N ALA A 251 -2.25 -6.77 17.20
CA ALA A 251 -1.82 -6.06 15.99
C ALA A 251 -2.19 -4.59 16.05
N ILE A 252 -1.44 -3.78 15.32
CA ILE A 252 -1.69 -2.36 15.13
C ILE A 252 -1.53 -1.98 13.66
N GLY A 253 -2.00 -0.79 13.31
CA GLY A 253 -1.76 -0.17 12.02
C GLY A 253 -2.13 1.30 12.02
N ARG A 254 -1.59 2.05 11.06
CA ARG A 254 -1.87 3.45 10.83
C ARG A 254 -2.29 3.67 9.38
N CYS A 255 -3.29 4.51 9.18
CA CYS A 255 -3.69 4.99 7.86
C CYS A 255 -3.76 6.52 7.85
N VAL A 256 -3.37 7.13 6.76
CA VAL A 256 -3.61 8.55 6.48
C VAL A 256 -4.43 8.66 5.21
N VAL A 257 -5.55 9.40 5.27
CA VAL A 257 -6.39 9.68 4.09
C VAL A 257 -6.10 11.10 3.61
N ASP A 258 -5.80 11.24 2.31
CA ASP A 258 -5.48 12.49 1.62
C ASP A 258 -6.12 12.49 0.24
N GLY A 259 -7.32 13.05 0.14
CA GLY A 259 -8.13 13.02 -1.07
C GLY A 259 -8.43 11.59 -1.52
N ARG A 260 -8.05 11.24 -2.75
CA ARG A 260 -8.24 9.88 -3.27
C ARG A 260 -7.30 8.81 -2.70
N TRP A 261 -6.32 9.21 -1.90
CA TRP A 261 -5.23 8.35 -1.42
C TRP A 261 -5.39 7.95 0.04
N ALA A 262 -5.09 6.70 0.33
CA ALA A 262 -4.90 6.18 1.68
C ALA A 262 -3.49 5.61 1.83
N GLY A 263 -2.71 6.16 2.75
CA GLY A 263 -1.34 5.73 3.04
C GLY A 263 -1.29 4.83 4.27
N PHE A 264 -0.82 3.59 4.12
CA PHE A 264 -0.71 2.62 5.21
C PHE A 264 0.71 2.57 5.75
N ALA A 265 0.83 2.58 7.08
CA ALA A 265 2.11 2.51 7.79
C ALA A 265 1.95 1.84 9.15
N ALA A 266 3.07 1.45 9.77
CA ALA A 266 3.10 0.88 11.11
C ALA A 266 2.14 -0.31 11.29
N VAL A 267 2.05 -1.17 10.27
CA VAL A 267 1.29 -2.43 10.37
C VAL A 267 2.18 -3.46 11.04
N GLU A 268 1.90 -3.70 12.32
CA GLU A 268 2.69 -4.60 13.16
C GLU A 268 1.81 -5.66 13.81
N VAL A 269 2.31 -6.88 13.87
CA VAL A 269 1.62 -8.03 14.48
C VAL A 269 2.55 -8.68 15.50
N ASP A 270 1.99 -9.00 16.66
CA ASP A 270 2.69 -9.79 17.67
C ASP A 270 3.35 -11.02 17.03
N PRO A 271 4.67 -11.23 17.22
CA PRO A 271 5.37 -12.36 16.64
C PRO A 271 4.70 -13.72 16.91
N SER A 272 4.14 -13.91 18.11
CA SER A 272 3.43 -15.14 18.50
C SER A 272 2.06 -15.28 17.84
N ARG A 273 1.51 -14.21 17.28
CA ARG A 273 0.17 -14.16 16.66
C ARG A 273 0.23 -13.99 15.14
N ARG A 274 1.41 -14.10 14.55
CA ARG A 274 1.59 -14.06 13.08
C ARG A 274 0.85 -15.20 12.40
N ARG A 275 0.56 -15.03 11.10
CA ARG A 275 -0.14 -16.01 10.23
C ARG A 275 -1.58 -16.33 10.66
N GLN A 276 -2.21 -15.48 11.46
CA GLN A 276 -3.62 -15.58 11.89
C GLN A 276 -4.53 -14.56 11.19
N GLY A 277 -4.09 -13.93 10.10
CA GLY A 277 -4.88 -12.94 9.36
C GLY A 277 -4.96 -11.54 9.99
N LEU A 278 -4.28 -11.30 11.13
CA LEU A 278 -4.41 -10.03 11.88
C LEU A 278 -3.96 -8.79 11.08
N ALA A 279 -2.87 -8.90 10.31
CA ALA A 279 -2.44 -7.82 9.45
C ALA A 279 -3.47 -7.52 8.33
N THR A 280 -4.06 -8.57 7.75
CA THR A 280 -5.15 -8.42 6.77
C THR A 280 -6.34 -7.72 7.40
N ALA A 281 -6.75 -8.12 8.60
CA ALA A 281 -7.86 -7.51 9.33
C ALA A 281 -7.63 -6.01 9.59
N VAL A 282 -6.43 -5.64 10.05
CA VAL A 282 -6.01 -4.24 10.23
C VAL A 282 -6.09 -3.45 8.93
N MET A 283 -5.50 -3.99 7.85
CA MET A 283 -5.52 -3.35 6.54
C MET A 283 -6.95 -3.19 6.00
N THR A 284 -7.79 -4.21 6.16
CA THR A 284 -9.20 -4.20 5.73
C THR A 284 -10.01 -3.15 6.49
N ALA A 285 -9.89 -3.08 7.81
CA ALA A 285 -10.59 -2.09 8.62
C ALA A 285 -10.20 -0.66 8.23
N LEU A 286 -8.90 -0.39 8.09
CA LEU A 286 -8.38 0.91 7.66
C LEU A 286 -8.79 1.24 6.21
N ALA A 287 -8.81 0.26 5.31
CA ALA A 287 -9.23 0.47 3.92
C ALA A 287 -10.73 0.80 3.82
N ARG A 288 -11.59 0.15 4.62
CA ARG A 288 -13.03 0.48 4.71
C ARG A 288 -13.21 1.92 5.19
N GLN A 289 -12.53 2.30 6.27
CA GLN A 289 -12.59 3.66 6.78
C GLN A 289 -12.11 4.70 5.76
N ALA A 290 -11.06 4.37 5.00
CA ALA A 290 -10.55 5.26 3.95
C ALA A 290 -11.52 5.40 2.77
N LEU A 291 -12.22 4.32 2.38
CA LEU A 291 -13.29 4.36 1.38
C LEU A 291 -14.45 5.23 1.84
N ASP A 292 -14.86 5.13 3.11
CA ASP A 292 -15.93 5.96 3.71
C ASP A 292 -15.57 7.46 3.67
N GLU A 293 -14.28 7.80 3.73
CA GLU A 293 -13.77 9.17 3.56
C GLU A 293 -13.55 9.57 2.09
N GLY A 294 -13.89 8.70 1.14
CA GLY A 294 -13.82 8.98 -0.31
C GLY A 294 -12.51 8.61 -0.98
N ALA A 295 -11.56 8.00 -0.28
CA ALA A 295 -10.36 7.46 -0.92
C ALA A 295 -10.71 6.26 -1.79
N SER A 296 -9.94 6.02 -2.85
CA SER A 296 -10.14 4.88 -3.77
C SER A 296 -8.87 4.09 -4.04
N ALA A 297 -7.73 4.69 -3.73
CA ALA A 297 -6.39 4.16 -3.98
C ALA A 297 -5.57 4.12 -2.69
N GLY A 298 -4.83 3.05 -2.49
CA GLY A 298 -3.90 2.89 -1.38
C GLY A 298 -2.44 2.95 -1.82
N TRP A 299 -1.58 3.43 -0.95
CA TRP A 299 -0.13 3.33 -1.07
C TRP A 299 0.49 2.91 0.26
N LEU A 300 1.66 2.32 0.19
CA LEU A 300 2.48 1.95 1.33
C LEU A 300 3.96 1.92 0.93
N GLN A 301 4.81 1.92 1.93
CA GLN A 301 6.26 1.82 1.74
C GLN A 301 6.76 0.60 2.51
N VAL A 302 7.53 -0.24 1.83
CA VAL A 302 8.05 -1.49 2.36
C VAL A 302 9.53 -1.63 2.02
N GLU A 303 10.34 -2.04 2.99
CA GLU A 303 11.74 -2.35 2.75
C GLU A 303 11.87 -3.57 1.83
N ARG A 304 12.85 -3.52 0.95
CA ARG A 304 13.03 -4.54 -0.09
C ARG A 304 13.30 -5.95 0.48
N ASP A 305 13.92 -6.04 1.62
CA ASP A 305 14.23 -7.28 2.32
C ASP A 305 13.10 -7.80 3.22
N ASN A 306 12.04 -7.02 3.44
CA ASN A 306 10.86 -7.46 4.17
C ASN A 306 9.95 -8.35 3.32
N ALA A 307 10.39 -9.60 3.08
CA ALA A 307 9.66 -10.56 2.24
C ALA A 307 8.25 -10.86 2.78
N GLY A 308 8.07 -10.87 4.11
CA GLY A 308 6.79 -11.16 4.75
C GLY A 308 5.75 -10.07 4.46
N ALA A 309 6.12 -8.81 4.62
CA ALA A 309 5.24 -7.68 4.32
C ALA A 309 4.93 -7.58 2.82
N ARG A 310 5.95 -7.78 1.96
CA ARG A 310 5.76 -7.78 0.49
C ARG A 310 4.78 -8.87 0.06
N ALA A 311 4.86 -10.07 0.61
CA ALA A 311 3.91 -11.16 0.32
C ALA A 311 2.49 -10.82 0.76
N LEU A 312 2.31 -10.22 1.94
CA LEU A 312 1.02 -9.72 2.42
C LEU A 312 0.42 -8.69 1.47
N TYR A 313 1.19 -7.65 1.13
CA TYR A 313 0.70 -6.56 0.30
C TYR A 313 0.41 -7.00 -1.14
N ALA A 314 1.21 -7.91 -1.70
CA ALA A 314 0.91 -8.52 -2.99
C ALA A 314 -0.40 -9.33 -2.98
N ALA A 315 -0.67 -10.07 -1.90
CA ALA A 315 -1.92 -10.82 -1.71
C ALA A 315 -3.14 -9.88 -1.60
N LEU A 316 -2.96 -8.69 -1.01
CA LEU A 316 -3.98 -7.64 -0.92
C LEU A 316 -4.16 -6.84 -2.23
N GLY A 317 -3.39 -7.16 -3.27
CA GLY A 317 -3.54 -6.53 -4.59
C GLY A 317 -2.69 -5.27 -4.81
N PHE A 318 -1.77 -4.96 -3.90
CA PHE A 318 -0.78 -3.91 -4.13
C PHE A 318 0.33 -4.40 -5.06
N GLY A 319 0.95 -3.47 -5.78
CA GLY A 319 2.11 -3.72 -6.63
C GLY A 319 3.14 -2.60 -6.51
N ALA A 320 4.41 -2.95 -6.71
CA ALA A 320 5.50 -1.99 -6.70
C ALA A 320 5.31 -0.95 -7.82
N HIS A 321 5.47 0.32 -7.48
CA HIS A 321 5.48 1.44 -8.42
C HIS A 321 6.90 1.88 -8.71
N HIS A 322 7.69 2.17 -7.68
CA HIS A 322 9.08 2.58 -7.79
C HIS A 322 9.87 2.19 -6.53
N GLU A 323 11.19 2.15 -6.66
CA GLU A 323 12.09 2.09 -5.51
C GLU A 323 12.46 3.50 -5.06
N TYR A 324 12.78 3.68 -3.78
CA TYR A 324 13.42 4.88 -3.29
C TYR A 324 14.57 4.54 -2.35
N HIS A 325 15.56 5.44 -2.32
CA HIS A 325 16.83 5.26 -1.63
C HIS A 325 17.13 6.48 -0.78
N HIS A 326 17.78 6.27 0.36
CA HIS A 326 18.35 7.38 1.13
C HIS A 326 19.84 7.42 0.87
N TYR A 327 20.29 8.52 0.27
CA TYR A 327 21.69 8.83 0.07
C TYR A 327 22.17 9.69 1.22
N ARG A 328 23.22 9.23 1.91
CA ARG A 328 23.88 9.95 2.98
C ARG A 328 25.06 10.72 2.44
N GLU A 329 25.26 11.94 2.95
CA GLU A 329 26.45 12.73 2.65
C GLU A 329 27.74 11.99 3.07
N PRO A 330 28.85 12.22 2.35
CA PRO A 330 30.16 11.68 2.76
C PRO A 330 30.59 12.26 4.11
N ASP A 331 31.20 11.43 4.95
CA ASP A 331 31.81 11.92 6.19
C ASP A 331 32.89 12.95 5.89
N VAL A 332 32.83 14.12 6.53
CA VAL A 332 33.86 15.15 6.39
C VAL A 332 35.09 14.68 7.16
N PRO A 333 36.27 14.54 6.50
CA PRO A 333 37.49 14.17 7.21
C PRO A 333 37.80 15.23 8.29
N GLY A 334 37.78 14.85 9.58
CA GLY A 334 38.09 15.72 10.71
C GLY A 334 36.93 16.13 11.59
N ALA A 335 35.69 15.86 11.24
CA ALA A 335 34.57 15.89 12.20
C ALA A 335 34.64 14.60 13.03
N GLY A 336 34.84 14.71 14.33
CA GLY A 336 34.85 13.56 15.24
C GLY A 336 33.58 12.73 15.08
N PRO A 337 33.57 11.45 15.56
CA PRO A 337 32.45 10.54 15.33
C PRO A 337 31.17 11.11 15.95
N GLY A 338 30.46 11.90 15.18
CA GLY A 338 29.06 12.21 15.44
C GLY A 338 28.34 10.85 15.44
N GLY A 339 27.67 10.54 16.56
CA GLY A 339 27.19 9.24 16.95
C GLY A 339 26.75 8.36 15.78
N ARG A 340 27.29 7.16 15.73
CA ARG A 340 26.84 6.12 14.82
C ARG A 340 25.32 6.07 14.96
N ALA A 341 24.62 6.33 13.88
CA ALA A 341 23.18 6.11 13.81
C ALA A 341 22.94 4.66 14.28
N ASP A 342 22.23 4.55 15.38
CA ASP A 342 21.87 3.31 16.04
C ASP A 342 21.26 2.34 15.01
N GLU A 343 21.70 1.08 15.03
CA GLU A 343 21.18 -0.02 14.18
C GLU A 343 19.68 -0.31 14.41
N SER A 344 19.01 0.46 15.25
CA SER A 344 17.57 0.37 15.52
C SER A 344 16.66 0.83 14.34
N TYR A 345 17.23 1.23 13.20
CA TYR A 345 16.49 1.71 12.02
C TYR A 345 16.00 0.60 11.08
N ARG A 346 16.12 -0.67 11.42
CA ARG A 346 15.47 -1.74 10.65
C ARG A 346 13.97 -1.70 10.94
N SER A 347 13.18 -1.38 9.92
CA SER A 347 11.74 -1.61 9.98
C SER A 347 11.47 -3.11 10.11
N PRO A 348 10.55 -3.54 10.97
CA PRO A 348 10.15 -4.95 11.07
C PRO A 348 9.44 -5.44 9.81
#